data_53fdccbb67e30841617756cc47588de1
#
_entry.id   53fdccbb67e30841617756cc47588de1
#
_cell.length_a   1.000
_cell.length_b   1.000
_cell.length_c   1.000
_cell.angle_alpha   90.00
_cell.angle_beta   90.00
_cell.angle_gamma   90.00
#
_symmetry.space_group_name_H-M   'P 1'
#
loop_
_entity.id
_entity.type
_entity.pdbx_description
1 polymer ?
#
loop_
_entity_poly.entity_id
_entity_poly.type
_entity_poly.pdbx_seq_one_letter_code
_entity_poly.pdbx_strand_id
1 'polypeptide(L)'
;MQQGYPFLKWFLGGVFSLLVTSCQQDADRDASRCVEKFCDAFFCFRFEEAYRLCLEEDAQWMLMYVSHLTEADADSIRHIRVSPEYMIEELGEPAADSTVQASVRIDKAFVLDSLGRPPHLVTDAVMQVALQMKNGQWRVRRVNLLQNGK
;
A
#
# COMPACT_ATOMS: atom_id res chain seq x y z
N MET A 1 -2.35 -5.65 65.03
CA MET A 1 -2.37 -6.76 64.07
C MET A 1 -2.98 -6.29 62.79
N GLN A 2 -2.18 -5.88 61.80
CA GLN A 2 -2.63 -5.56 60.45
C GLN A 2 -1.78 -6.41 59.49
N GLN A 3 -2.40 -7.46 58.97
CA GLN A 3 -1.87 -8.22 57.86
C GLN A 3 -2.34 -7.55 56.56
N GLY A 4 -1.47 -6.77 55.96
CA GLY A 4 -1.69 -6.22 54.61
C GLY A 4 -1.43 -7.30 53.54
N TYR A 5 -2.37 -7.50 52.70
CA TYR A 5 -2.29 -8.43 51.59
C TYR A 5 -1.43 -7.83 50.46
N PRO A 6 -0.24 -8.37 50.14
CA PRO A 6 0.59 -7.84 49.06
C PRO A 6 0.21 -8.37 47.66
N PHE A 7 -0.87 -9.13 47.52
CA PHE A 7 -1.23 -9.81 46.26
C PHE A 7 -1.96 -8.94 45.22
N LEU A 8 -2.44 -7.76 45.61
CA LEU A 8 -3.31 -6.96 44.73
C LEU A 8 -2.54 -6.03 43.77
N LYS A 9 -1.23 -5.86 43.94
CA LYS A 9 -0.44 -4.94 43.08
C LYS A 9 0.13 -5.58 41.82
N TRP A 10 0.11 -6.89 41.69
CA TRP A 10 0.67 -7.58 40.51
C TRP A 10 -0.35 -7.86 39.41
N PHE A 11 -1.64 -7.75 39.68
CA PHE A 11 -2.69 -7.99 38.69
C PHE A 11 -3.01 -6.81 37.78
N LEU A 12 -2.64 -5.59 38.16
CA LEU A 12 -2.90 -4.39 37.35
C LEU A 12 -1.83 -4.12 36.27
N GLY A 13 -0.65 -4.72 36.38
CA GLY A 13 0.44 -4.53 35.40
C GLY A 13 0.33 -5.43 34.16
N GLY A 14 -0.35 -6.57 34.26
CA GLY A 14 -0.39 -7.58 33.20
C GLY A 14 -1.50 -7.33 32.13
N VAL A 15 -2.57 -6.63 32.50
CA VAL A 15 -3.71 -6.41 31.61
C VAL A 15 -3.45 -5.24 30.64
N PHE A 16 -2.63 -4.28 31.03
CA PHE A 16 -2.33 -3.11 30.19
C PHE A 16 -1.39 -3.43 29.01
N SER A 17 -0.55 -4.47 29.13
CA SER A 17 0.39 -4.86 28.08
C SER A 17 -0.28 -5.62 26.92
N LEU A 18 -1.42 -6.25 27.14
CA LEU A 18 -2.15 -7.01 26.11
C LEU A 18 -3.00 -6.14 25.16
N LEU A 19 -3.37 -4.94 25.60
CA LEU A 19 -4.20 -4.04 24.78
C LEU A 19 -3.39 -3.30 23.71
N VAL A 20 -2.10 -3.09 23.90
CA VAL A 20 -1.25 -2.35 22.95
C VAL A 20 -0.91 -3.21 21.75
N THR A 21 -0.71 -4.52 21.94
CA THR A 21 -0.40 -5.47 20.85
C THR A 21 -1.57 -5.68 19.89
N SER A 22 -2.80 -5.62 20.38
CA SER A 22 -4.01 -5.79 19.55
C SER A 22 -4.20 -4.62 18.56
N CYS A 23 -3.97 -3.38 18.98
CA CYS A 23 -4.13 -2.21 18.12
C CYS A 23 -3.07 -2.15 17.00
N GLN A 24 -1.85 -2.64 17.25
CA GLN A 24 -0.80 -2.67 16.23
C GLN A 24 -1.15 -3.64 15.09
N GLN A 25 -1.59 -4.85 15.42
CA GLN A 25 -1.99 -5.85 14.43
C GLN A 25 -3.15 -5.39 13.53
N ASP A 26 -4.10 -4.65 14.07
CA ASP A 26 -5.21 -4.13 13.28
C ASP A 26 -4.75 -3.00 12.34
N ALA A 27 -3.85 -2.12 12.78
CA ALA A 27 -3.26 -1.07 11.96
C ALA A 27 -2.44 -1.63 10.79
N ASP A 28 -1.61 -2.66 11.05
CA ASP A 28 -0.79 -3.32 10.02
C ASP A 28 -1.67 -4.03 8.99
N ARG A 29 -2.74 -4.68 9.45
CA ARG A 29 -3.72 -5.34 8.57
C ARG A 29 -4.45 -4.34 7.68
N ASP A 30 -4.80 -3.17 8.21
CA ASP A 30 -5.48 -2.12 7.44
C ASP A 30 -4.53 -1.43 6.45
N ALA A 31 -3.24 -1.25 6.81
CA ALA A 31 -2.22 -0.77 5.91
C ALA A 31 -1.99 -1.74 4.74
N SER A 32 -1.81 -3.04 5.02
CA SER A 32 -1.68 -4.08 3.99
C SER A 32 -2.88 -4.10 3.05
N ARG A 33 -4.09 -4.04 3.59
CA ARG A 33 -5.33 -4.00 2.79
C ARG A 33 -5.41 -2.75 1.90
N CYS A 34 -4.89 -1.62 2.34
CA CYS A 34 -4.80 -0.43 1.52
C CYS A 34 -3.84 -0.64 0.33
N VAL A 35 -2.66 -1.24 0.57
CA VAL A 35 -1.70 -1.59 -0.49
C VAL A 35 -2.31 -2.57 -1.49
N GLU A 36 -2.94 -3.65 -1.02
CA GLU A 36 -3.59 -4.64 -1.88
C GLU A 36 -4.63 -4.01 -2.80
N LYS A 37 -5.55 -3.22 -2.24
CA LYS A 37 -6.58 -2.53 -3.02
C LYS A 37 -5.98 -1.56 -4.04
N PHE A 38 -4.90 -0.86 -3.65
CA PHE A 38 -4.20 0.04 -4.56
C PHE A 38 -3.55 -0.74 -5.70
N CYS A 39 -2.81 -1.81 -5.41
CA CYS A 39 -2.16 -2.66 -6.41
C CYS A 39 -3.17 -3.28 -7.38
N ASP A 40 -4.29 -3.81 -6.87
CA ASP A 40 -5.37 -4.35 -7.69
C ASP A 40 -5.94 -3.31 -8.66
N ALA A 41 -6.21 -2.11 -8.16
CA ALA A 41 -6.73 -1.03 -8.98
C ALA A 41 -5.68 -0.55 -10.00
N PHE A 42 -4.44 -0.35 -9.55
CA PHE A 42 -3.35 0.19 -10.35
C PHE A 42 -2.94 -0.74 -11.49
N PHE A 43 -2.68 -2.02 -11.21
CA PHE A 43 -2.27 -3.00 -12.21
C PHE A 43 -3.41 -3.46 -13.13
N CYS A 44 -4.66 -3.24 -12.73
CA CYS A 44 -5.83 -3.44 -13.60
C CYS A 44 -6.25 -2.16 -14.33
N PHE A 45 -5.43 -1.10 -14.30
CA PHE A 45 -5.68 0.19 -14.96
C PHE A 45 -6.98 0.89 -14.54
N ARG A 46 -7.47 0.58 -13.33
CA ARG A 46 -8.62 1.27 -12.71
C ARG A 46 -8.12 2.50 -11.96
N PHE A 47 -7.55 3.44 -12.70
CA PHE A 47 -6.83 4.59 -12.13
C PHE A 47 -7.70 5.50 -11.26
N GLU A 48 -8.99 5.60 -11.55
CA GLU A 48 -9.90 6.36 -10.69
C GLU A 48 -10.06 5.72 -9.31
N GLU A 49 -10.13 4.38 -9.23
CA GLU A 49 -10.17 3.66 -7.96
C GLU A 49 -8.84 3.78 -7.23
N ALA A 50 -7.71 3.62 -7.93
CA ALA A 50 -6.39 3.79 -7.37
C ALA A 50 -6.17 5.21 -6.83
N TYR A 51 -6.62 6.24 -7.58
CA TYR A 51 -6.55 7.64 -7.16
C TYR A 51 -7.29 7.89 -5.84
N ARG A 52 -8.47 7.31 -5.67
CA ARG A 52 -9.26 7.45 -4.42
C ARG A 52 -8.58 6.85 -3.19
N LEU A 53 -7.60 5.97 -3.38
CA LEU A 53 -6.79 5.38 -2.30
C LEU A 53 -5.54 6.21 -1.99
N CYS A 54 -5.21 7.19 -2.81
CA CYS A 54 -4.07 8.07 -2.63
C CYS A 54 -4.39 9.29 -1.75
N LEU A 55 -3.34 9.94 -1.25
CA LEU A 55 -3.43 11.30 -0.75
C LEU A 55 -3.61 12.25 -1.94
N GLU A 56 -4.62 13.09 -1.88
CA GLU A 56 -5.00 13.97 -2.98
C GLU A 56 -3.84 14.90 -3.39
N GLU A 57 -3.12 15.44 -2.43
CA GLU A 57 -1.96 16.29 -2.65
C GLU A 57 -0.79 15.61 -3.36
N ASP A 58 -0.65 14.30 -3.19
CA ASP A 58 0.46 13.51 -3.73
C ASP A 58 0.07 12.71 -5.00
N ALA A 59 -1.21 12.67 -5.36
CA ALA A 59 -1.74 11.83 -6.45
C ALA A 59 -1.84 12.54 -7.82
N GLN A 60 -1.35 13.76 -7.94
CA GLN A 60 -1.40 14.56 -9.18
C GLN A 60 -0.78 13.84 -10.38
N TRP A 61 0.27 13.04 -10.14
CA TRP A 61 0.92 12.25 -11.19
C TRP A 61 -0.05 11.26 -11.85
N MET A 62 -0.97 10.67 -11.09
CA MET A 62 -1.93 9.70 -11.62
C MET A 62 -2.97 10.38 -12.52
N LEU A 63 -3.44 11.56 -12.13
CA LEU A 63 -4.33 12.36 -12.98
C LEU A 63 -3.64 12.77 -14.27
N MET A 64 -2.35 13.08 -14.22
CA MET A 64 -1.55 13.37 -15.39
C MET A 64 -1.50 12.17 -16.34
N TYR A 65 -1.31 10.94 -15.84
CA TYR A 65 -1.35 9.73 -16.66
C TYR A 65 -2.71 9.56 -17.34
N VAL A 66 -3.79 9.64 -16.58
CA VAL A 66 -5.15 9.49 -17.12
C VAL A 66 -5.46 10.52 -18.20
N SER A 67 -5.03 11.76 -18.03
CA SER A 67 -5.27 12.84 -19.01
C SER A 67 -4.49 12.70 -20.32
N HIS A 68 -3.43 11.89 -20.34
CA HIS A 68 -2.60 11.65 -21.51
C HIS A 68 -2.85 10.27 -22.17
N LEU A 69 -3.77 9.48 -21.65
CA LEU A 69 -4.19 8.24 -22.28
C LEU A 69 -4.88 8.53 -23.60
N THR A 70 -4.39 7.91 -24.66
CA THR A 70 -5.00 7.98 -26.01
C THR A 70 -6.01 6.85 -26.19
N GLU A 71 -6.83 6.92 -27.25
CA GLU A 71 -7.72 5.79 -27.61
C GLU A 71 -6.91 4.52 -27.92
N ALA A 72 -5.75 4.65 -28.54
CA ALA A 72 -4.86 3.51 -28.82
C ALA A 72 -4.34 2.85 -27.52
N ASP A 73 -4.02 3.64 -26.50
CA ASP A 73 -3.65 3.12 -25.19
C ASP A 73 -4.83 2.40 -24.52
N ALA A 74 -6.02 3.00 -24.58
CA ALA A 74 -7.23 2.40 -24.04
C ALA A 74 -7.56 1.06 -24.73
N ASP A 75 -7.41 0.97 -26.05
CA ASP A 75 -7.59 -0.27 -26.80
C ASP A 75 -6.53 -1.31 -26.43
N SER A 76 -5.28 -0.90 -26.29
CA SER A 76 -4.21 -1.79 -25.83
C SER A 76 -4.51 -2.36 -24.43
N ILE A 77 -4.94 -1.53 -23.51
CA ILE A 77 -5.34 -1.94 -22.15
C ILE A 77 -6.49 -2.94 -22.19
N ARG A 78 -7.52 -2.70 -23.02
CA ARG A 78 -8.67 -3.62 -23.15
C ARG A 78 -8.29 -5.01 -23.64
N HIS A 79 -7.18 -5.15 -24.36
CA HIS A 79 -6.69 -6.42 -24.89
C HIS A 79 -5.76 -7.17 -23.93
N ILE A 80 -5.37 -6.56 -22.83
CA ILE A 80 -4.57 -7.23 -21.79
C ILE A 80 -5.41 -8.33 -21.15
N ARG A 81 -4.90 -9.57 -21.22
CA ARG A 81 -5.54 -10.78 -20.67
C ARG A 81 -4.72 -11.40 -19.53
N VAL A 82 -3.65 -10.72 -19.12
CA VAL A 82 -2.77 -11.18 -18.05
C VAL A 82 -3.28 -10.60 -16.74
N SER A 83 -3.59 -11.46 -15.80
CA SER A 83 -3.87 -11.03 -14.42
C SER A 83 -2.56 -10.62 -13.74
N PRO A 84 -2.56 -9.55 -12.96
CA PRO A 84 -1.39 -9.18 -12.17
C PRO A 84 -1.12 -10.22 -11.09
N GLU A 85 0.16 -10.54 -10.90
CA GLU A 85 0.67 -11.43 -9.86
C GLU A 85 1.67 -10.63 -9.02
N TYR A 86 1.36 -10.40 -7.76
CA TYR A 86 2.19 -9.63 -6.84
C TYR A 86 1.96 -10.09 -5.40
N MET A 87 2.92 -9.78 -4.52
CA MET A 87 2.80 -10.02 -3.09
C MET A 87 3.45 -8.89 -2.29
N ILE A 88 2.89 -8.57 -1.13
CA ILE A 88 3.54 -7.69 -0.15
C ILE A 88 4.61 -8.52 0.56
N GLU A 89 5.89 -8.19 0.32
CA GLU A 89 7.02 -8.89 0.95
C GLU A 89 7.30 -8.34 2.35
N GLU A 90 7.16 -7.03 2.50
CA GLU A 90 7.48 -6.35 3.74
C GLU A 90 6.54 -5.17 3.96
N LEU A 91 6.11 -5.01 5.20
CA LEU A 91 5.43 -3.83 5.69
C LEU A 91 6.27 -3.28 6.85
N GLY A 92 6.85 -2.11 6.66
CA GLY A 92 7.70 -1.46 7.66
C GLY A 92 6.90 -0.98 8.88
N GLU A 93 7.61 -0.67 9.94
CA GLU A 93 6.99 -0.06 11.11
C GLU A 93 6.61 1.40 10.84
N PRO A 94 5.53 1.89 11.47
CA PRO A 94 5.14 3.29 11.36
C PRO A 94 6.25 4.24 11.85
N ALA A 95 6.64 5.17 11.00
CA ALA A 95 7.52 6.26 11.39
C ALA A 95 6.80 7.29 12.27
N ALA A 96 7.54 8.24 12.86
CA ALA A 96 7.01 9.25 13.76
C ALA A 96 5.93 10.16 13.11
N ASP A 97 5.97 10.30 11.79
CA ASP A 97 4.99 11.05 11.00
C ASP A 97 3.79 10.20 10.54
N SER A 98 3.61 9.02 11.12
CA SER A 98 2.58 8.04 10.74
C SER A 98 2.68 7.57 9.29
N THR A 99 3.90 7.54 8.75
CA THR A 99 4.20 6.98 7.42
C THR A 99 4.68 5.53 7.56
N VAL A 100 4.22 4.66 6.69
CA VAL A 100 4.64 3.26 6.58
C VAL A 100 5.16 3.01 5.17
N GLN A 101 6.22 2.22 5.04
CA GLN A 101 6.74 1.77 3.76
C GLN A 101 6.35 0.31 3.56
N ALA A 102 5.81 0.01 2.39
CA ALA A 102 5.54 -1.35 1.96
C ALA A 102 6.40 -1.70 0.76
N SER A 103 6.97 -2.91 0.76
CA SER A 103 7.67 -3.49 -0.38
C SER A 103 6.76 -4.53 -1.03
N VAL A 104 6.45 -4.33 -2.30
CA VAL A 104 5.59 -5.21 -3.09
C VAL A 104 6.42 -5.83 -4.20
N ARG A 105 6.58 -7.15 -4.16
CA ARG A 105 7.17 -7.88 -5.28
C ARG A 105 6.13 -8.10 -6.36
N ILE A 106 6.52 -7.83 -7.59
CA ILE A 106 5.70 -8.03 -8.79
C ILE A 106 6.29 -9.19 -9.55
N ASP A 107 5.61 -10.32 -9.52
CA ASP A 107 6.02 -11.49 -10.29
C ASP A 107 5.63 -11.31 -11.76
N LYS A 108 4.49 -10.66 -12.02
CA LYS A 108 4.03 -10.35 -13.37
C LYS A 108 2.92 -9.28 -13.34
N ALA A 109 3.11 -8.19 -14.04
CA ALA A 109 2.05 -7.19 -14.27
C ALA A 109 2.31 -6.35 -15.52
N PHE A 110 1.24 -5.86 -16.13
CA PHE A 110 1.36 -4.77 -17.11
C PHE A 110 1.38 -3.44 -16.40
N VAL A 111 2.31 -2.58 -16.78
CA VAL A 111 2.44 -1.23 -16.23
C VAL A 111 2.48 -0.19 -17.34
N LEU A 112 1.96 0.98 -17.02
CA LEU A 112 2.08 2.20 -17.82
C LEU A 112 2.97 3.15 -17.01
N ASP A 113 4.26 3.18 -17.29
CA ASP A 113 5.25 3.96 -16.53
C ASP A 113 5.74 5.22 -17.25
N SER A 114 5.34 5.38 -18.51
CA SER A 114 5.78 6.49 -19.33
C SER A 114 4.66 6.98 -20.25
N LEU A 115 4.49 8.30 -20.29
CA LEU A 115 3.54 8.91 -21.21
C LEU A 115 3.96 8.68 -22.67
N GLY A 116 2.99 8.34 -23.51
CA GLY A 116 3.22 8.10 -24.94
C GLY A 116 3.90 6.77 -25.27
N ARG A 117 4.02 5.87 -24.29
CA ARG A 117 4.45 4.49 -24.51
C ARG A 117 3.30 3.54 -24.16
N PRO A 118 3.10 2.44 -24.92
CA PRO A 118 2.09 1.46 -24.58
C PRO A 118 2.42 0.76 -23.26
N PRO A 119 1.41 0.23 -22.55
CA PRO A 119 1.63 -0.63 -21.41
C PRO A 119 2.55 -1.80 -21.77
N HIS A 120 3.50 -2.10 -20.90
CA HIS A 120 4.43 -3.20 -21.11
C HIS A 120 4.42 -4.16 -19.92
N LEU A 121 4.81 -5.40 -20.19
CA LEU A 121 4.90 -6.44 -19.17
C LEU A 121 6.15 -6.24 -18.33
N VAL A 122 5.96 -6.19 -17.02
CA VAL A 122 7.04 -6.20 -16.03
C VAL A 122 6.99 -7.53 -15.30
N THR A 123 8.16 -8.12 -15.11
CA THR A 123 8.35 -9.35 -14.35
C THR A 123 9.52 -9.17 -13.38
N ASP A 124 9.42 -9.83 -12.22
CA ASP A 124 10.48 -9.82 -11.20
C ASP A 124 10.96 -8.40 -10.83
N ALA A 125 10.01 -7.53 -10.50
CA ALA A 125 10.28 -6.17 -10.07
C ALA A 125 9.82 -5.95 -8.64
N VAL A 126 10.31 -4.88 -8.01
CA VAL A 126 9.89 -4.45 -6.68
C VAL A 126 9.28 -3.06 -6.77
N MET A 127 8.12 -2.90 -6.18
CA MET A 127 7.46 -1.61 -6.05
C MET A 127 7.48 -1.17 -4.58
N GLN A 128 7.98 0.03 -4.33
CA GLN A 128 7.92 0.64 -3.01
C GLN A 128 6.69 1.54 -2.92
N VAL A 129 5.86 1.30 -1.90
CA VAL A 129 4.63 2.06 -1.65
C VAL A 129 4.75 2.73 -0.29
N ALA A 130 4.75 4.06 -0.27
CA ALA A 130 4.66 4.84 0.95
C ALA A 130 3.19 5.11 1.28
N LEU A 131 2.79 4.80 2.52
CA LEU A 131 1.46 5.03 3.05
C LEU A 131 1.52 6.07 4.16
N GLN A 132 0.47 6.84 4.32
CA GLN A 132 0.29 7.75 5.45
C GLN A 132 -1.11 7.61 6.04
N MET A 133 -1.18 7.66 7.37
CA MET A 133 -2.46 7.72 8.07
C MET A 133 -3.02 9.15 8.00
N LYS A 134 -4.21 9.30 7.44
CA LYS A 134 -4.94 10.58 7.39
C LYS A 134 -6.40 10.36 7.78
N ASN A 135 -6.86 11.08 8.78
CA ASN A 135 -8.24 10.97 9.30
C ASN A 135 -8.67 9.52 9.65
N GLY A 136 -7.77 8.74 10.25
CA GLY A 136 -8.03 7.35 10.63
C GLY A 136 -8.05 6.36 9.46
N GLN A 137 -7.59 6.74 8.29
CA GLN A 137 -7.51 5.87 7.11
C GLN A 137 -6.11 5.90 6.50
N TRP A 138 -5.62 4.73 6.10
CA TRP A 138 -4.40 4.61 5.33
C TRP A 138 -4.63 5.11 3.90
N ARG A 139 -3.68 5.91 3.40
CA ARG A 139 -3.67 6.46 2.04
C ARG A 139 -2.30 6.28 1.43
N VAL A 140 -2.26 5.97 0.14
CA VAL A 140 -1.01 5.90 -0.63
C VAL A 140 -0.49 7.31 -0.87
N ARG A 141 0.75 7.54 -0.48
CA ARG A 141 1.44 8.82 -0.63
C ARG A 141 2.35 8.86 -1.85
N ARG A 142 3.14 7.80 -2.01
CA ARG A 142 4.12 7.68 -3.09
C ARG A 142 4.26 6.25 -3.55
N VAL A 143 4.53 6.08 -4.83
CA VAL A 143 4.83 4.79 -5.43
C VAL A 143 6.11 4.91 -6.25
N ASN A 144 7.05 4.00 -6.05
CA ASN A 144 8.28 3.86 -6.82
C ASN A 144 8.38 2.43 -7.36
N LEU A 145 8.39 2.27 -8.66
CA LEU A 145 8.67 0.99 -9.30
C LEU A 145 10.18 0.87 -9.51
N LEU A 146 10.79 -0.04 -8.77
CA LEU A 146 12.20 -0.38 -8.90
C LEU A 146 12.31 -1.60 -9.82
N GLN A 147 12.71 -1.38 -11.06
CA GLN A 147 13.06 -2.50 -11.94
C GLN A 147 14.42 -3.03 -11.48
N ASN A 148 14.51 -4.35 -11.26
CA ASN A 148 15.79 -4.99 -11.03
C ASN A 148 16.64 -4.76 -12.29
N GLY A 149 17.60 -3.83 -12.17
CA GLY A 149 18.51 -3.50 -13.26
C GLY A 149 19.30 -4.73 -13.67
N LYS A 150 19.14 -5.14 -14.93
CA LYS A 150 20.16 -5.90 -15.63
C LYS A 150 21.18 -4.95 -16.20
#